data_8130e4e683dd5df314c9347794d8390c
#
_entry.id   8130e4e683dd5df314c9347794d8390c
#
_cell.length_a   1.000
_cell.length_b   1.000
_cell.length_c   1.000
_cell.angle_alpha   90.00
_cell.angle_beta   90.00
_cell.angle_gamma   90.00
#
_symmetry.space_group_name_H-M   'P 1'
#
loop_
_entity.id
_entity.type
_entity.pdbx_description
1 polymer ?
#
loop_
_entity_poly.entity_id
_entity_poly.type
_entity_poly.pdbx_seq_one_letter_code
_entity_poly.pdbx_strand_id
1 'polypeptide(L)'
;MNILVLYGLAEKEPRKTILDSLYCFQNYDEKNIYYYLNILKHEKIWKKFTFPKMDGIIIHYSMISMRYDQEYWKKNKEELIEFVKRHQCSKAIIPQDEYNYNGDVRDFIKQSGINYIFTCALEEDYEKLYPKCQVGEVVITTVFTGYVDEVTIKTIEQRGGIKKNREYDIGYRARQLPFWLGRHGQLKTQLADAFLKHLDGRSDIKYDIKNTGLQGEHTFNGYDWIDFLLNCRTMLGCLGGSGLLDVDGSIFKKVEEYCNIHPTAEFNEVERECFPGLDNYIHLYALSPRHFECAITKTCQLLVEGDYQGVFRPNIDFIEIKKDFSNMDSVIDKVKDVEYCERIADNCYQHVIKSGEYTYHCFTLKIINVMFQGIYKKTRVYRKFVIIMYLHELNEKFSKKVKCIYVNSLNLIRNTIINSLNLISRLIGIKVKVGNNDLKEFIAHRWYCFMESDFLKPLKSTKLYQKGKIILLKLYSIFNRKKD
;
A
#
# COMPACT_ATOMS: atom_id res chain seq x y z
N MET A 1 13.98 -23.72 -1.81
CA MET A 1 13.16 -23.61 -3.04
C MET A 1 13.34 -22.22 -3.63
N ASN A 2 13.04 -22.05 -4.92
CA ASN A 2 13.01 -20.75 -5.59
C ASN A 2 11.57 -20.26 -5.68
N ILE A 3 11.26 -19.16 -5.05
CA ILE A 3 9.90 -18.63 -4.92
C ILE A 3 9.84 -17.22 -5.54
N LEU A 4 8.90 -17.00 -6.44
CA LEU A 4 8.66 -15.71 -7.06
C LEU A 4 7.56 -14.96 -6.30
N VAL A 5 7.85 -13.75 -5.82
CA VAL A 5 6.87 -12.87 -5.17
C VAL A 5 6.47 -11.79 -6.16
N LEU A 6 5.19 -11.78 -6.55
CA LEU A 6 4.61 -10.77 -7.45
C LEU A 6 3.96 -9.67 -6.64
N TYR A 7 4.29 -8.43 -6.94
CA TYR A 7 3.74 -7.25 -6.26
C TYR A 7 3.61 -6.05 -7.21
N GLY A 8 2.79 -5.06 -6.83
CA GLY A 8 2.57 -3.85 -7.60
C GLY A 8 2.70 -2.60 -6.71
N LEU A 9 3.83 -1.89 -6.79
CA LEU A 9 4.05 -0.65 -6.05
C LEU A 9 4.57 0.43 -6.99
N ALA A 10 3.74 1.45 -7.21
CA ALA A 10 4.08 2.64 -7.99
C ALA A 10 4.78 3.70 -7.15
N GLU A 11 4.46 3.80 -5.86
CA GLU A 11 4.91 4.82 -4.94
C GLU A 11 6.43 4.78 -4.74
N LYS A 12 7.03 5.96 -4.56
CA LYS A 12 8.44 6.08 -4.22
C LYS A 12 8.71 5.64 -2.77
N GLU A 13 7.78 5.96 -1.89
CA GLU A 13 7.84 5.69 -0.45
C GLU A 13 6.55 5.01 0.00
N PRO A 14 6.42 3.70 -0.21
CA PRO A 14 5.26 2.97 0.27
C PRO A 14 5.25 2.91 1.80
N ARG A 15 4.06 2.73 2.38
CA ARG A 15 3.91 2.59 3.83
C ARG A 15 4.75 1.44 4.36
N LYS A 16 5.35 1.63 5.55
CA LYS A 16 6.17 0.61 6.22
C LYS A 16 5.45 -0.73 6.32
N THR A 17 4.18 -0.74 6.69
CA THR A 17 3.37 -1.97 6.82
C THR A 17 3.25 -2.77 5.53
N ILE A 18 3.24 -2.10 4.36
CA ILE A 18 3.26 -2.77 3.06
C ILE A 18 4.62 -3.43 2.83
N LEU A 19 5.70 -2.73 3.16
CA LEU A 19 7.07 -3.25 3.00
C LEU A 19 7.34 -4.41 3.97
N ASP A 20 6.89 -4.30 5.21
CA ASP A 20 7.03 -5.36 6.22
C ASP A 20 6.33 -6.65 5.75
N SER A 21 5.09 -6.54 5.28
CA SER A 21 4.34 -7.65 4.73
C SER A 21 4.97 -8.22 3.45
N LEU A 22 5.46 -7.36 2.55
CA LEU A 22 6.05 -7.78 1.28
C LEU A 22 7.37 -8.54 1.49
N TYR A 23 8.25 -8.01 2.34
CA TYR A 23 9.59 -8.56 2.53
C TYR A 23 9.70 -9.54 3.69
N CYS A 24 8.62 -9.86 4.40
CA CYS A 24 8.65 -10.82 5.51
C CYS A 24 9.22 -12.18 5.10
N PHE A 25 8.92 -12.66 3.90
CA PHE A 25 9.42 -13.93 3.40
C PHE A 25 10.96 -13.97 3.35
N GLN A 26 11.56 -12.93 2.80
CA GLN A 26 13.03 -12.82 2.71
C GLN A 26 13.67 -12.60 4.10
N ASN A 27 12.99 -11.85 4.96
CA ASN A 27 13.53 -11.46 6.27
C ASN A 27 13.47 -12.59 7.30
N TYR A 28 12.48 -13.49 7.16
CA TYR A 28 12.18 -14.49 8.20
C TYR A 28 12.26 -15.95 7.73
N ASP A 29 12.57 -16.21 6.46
CA ASP A 29 12.81 -17.54 5.94
C ASP A 29 14.14 -17.65 5.19
N GLU A 30 15.16 -18.12 5.88
CA GLU A 30 16.51 -18.33 5.32
C GLU A 30 16.65 -19.61 4.48
N LYS A 31 15.65 -20.51 4.52
CA LYS A 31 15.71 -21.81 3.83
C LYS A 31 15.37 -21.73 2.35
N ASN A 32 14.63 -20.68 1.95
CA ASN A 32 14.18 -20.48 0.60
C ASN A 32 14.82 -19.23 -0.02
N ILE A 33 14.74 -19.11 -1.34
CA ILE A 33 15.27 -17.99 -2.12
C ILE A 33 14.08 -17.26 -2.74
N TYR A 34 13.94 -16.00 -2.43
CA TYR A 34 12.83 -15.17 -2.89
C TYR A 34 13.27 -14.21 -3.98
N TYR A 35 12.50 -14.16 -5.06
CA TYR A 35 12.67 -13.24 -6.17
C TYR A 35 11.47 -12.29 -6.24
N TYR A 36 11.71 -11.01 -6.11
CA TYR A 36 10.67 -9.97 -6.05
C TYR A 36 10.47 -9.30 -7.40
N LEU A 37 9.29 -9.43 -7.98
CA LEU A 37 8.94 -8.87 -9.28
C LEU A 37 7.82 -7.83 -9.14
N ASN A 38 8.18 -6.55 -9.28
CA ASN A 38 7.20 -5.47 -9.33
C ASN A 38 6.56 -5.42 -10.74
N ILE A 39 5.28 -5.75 -10.84
CA ILE A 39 4.59 -5.81 -12.14
C ILE A 39 4.53 -4.45 -12.84
N LEU A 40 4.53 -3.34 -12.10
CA LEU A 40 4.49 -1.98 -12.63
C LEU A 40 5.85 -1.51 -13.14
N LYS A 41 6.92 -1.84 -12.41
CA LYS A 41 8.29 -1.40 -12.76
C LYS A 41 9.00 -2.34 -13.73
N HIS A 42 8.64 -3.63 -13.71
CA HIS A 42 9.31 -4.66 -14.50
C HIS A 42 8.43 -5.19 -15.64
N GLU A 43 7.54 -4.36 -16.19
CA GLU A 43 6.59 -4.76 -17.25
C GLU A 43 7.28 -5.45 -18.42
N LYS A 44 8.41 -4.92 -18.90
CA LYS A 44 9.18 -5.53 -20.00
C LYS A 44 9.78 -6.88 -19.63
N ILE A 45 10.06 -7.13 -18.34
CA ILE A 45 10.63 -8.39 -17.87
C ILE A 45 9.56 -9.47 -17.88
N TRP A 46 8.45 -9.27 -17.15
CA TRP A 46 7.44 -10.31 -17.06
C TRP A 46 6.69 -10.57 -18.39
N LYS A 47 6.62 -9.57 -19.29
CA LYS A 47 6.03 -9.74 -20.61
C LYS A 47 6.94 -10.44 -21.63
N LYS A 48 8.26 -10.26 -21.56
CA LYS A 48 9.18 -10.63 -22.64
C LYS A 48 10.25 -11.65 -22.28
N PHE A 49 10.53 -11.86 -21.00
CA PHE A 49 11.60 -12.76 -20.60
C PHE A 49 11.08 -14.14 -20.19
N THR A 50 11.88 -15.17 -20.50
CA THR A 50 11.66 -16.51 -19.98
C THR A 50 12.22 -16.59 -18.57
N PHE A 51 11.34 -16.90 -17.63
CA PHE A 51 11.71 -17.07 -16.23
C PHE A 51 12.33 -18.45 -16.02
N PRO A 52 13.29 -18.58 -15.08
CA PRO A 52 13.74 -19.87 -14.66
C PRO A 52 12.60 -20.63 -13.97
N LYS A 53 12.74 -21.97 -13.86
CA LYS A 53 11.74 -22.80 -13.19
C LYS A 53 11.63 -22.39 -11.71
N MET A 54 10.48 -21.89 -11.32
CA MET A 54 10.15 -21.57 -9.94
C MET A 54 9.50 -22.79 -9.26
N ASP A 55 9.71 -22.94 -7.96
CA ASP A 55 9.05 -23.96 -7.13
C ASP A 55 7.71 -23.41 -6.60
N GLY A 56 7.58 -22.10 -6.46
CA GLY A 56 6.37 -21.44 -6.03
C GLY A 56 6.23 -20.01 -6.53
N ILE A 57 4.98 -19.52 -6.54
CA ILE A 57 4.61 -18.11 -6.76
C ILE A 57 3.75 -17.65 -5.61
N ILE A 58 4.07 -16.49 -5.05
CA ILE A 58 3.26 -15.80 -4.05
C ILE A 58 2.81 -14.47 -4.66
N ILE A 59 1.50 -14.25 -4.72
CA ILE A 59 0.91 -13.02 -5.20
C ILE A 59 0.53 -12.17 -3.99
N HIS A 60 1.29 -11.10 -3.79
CA HIS A 60 1.06 -10.16 -2.70
C HIS A 60 -0.15 -9.26 -2.99
N TYR A 61 -0.89 -8.84 -1.95
CA TYR A 61 -2.10 -8.02 -2.11
C TYR A 61 -1.87 -6.75 -2.92
N SER A 62 -0.70 -6.13 -2.86
CA SER A 62 -0.41 -4.93 -3.65
C SER A 62 -0.43 -5.17 -5.16
N MET A 63 -0.22 -6.41 -5.63
CA MET A 63 -0.40 -6.75 -7.04
C MET A 63 -1.88 -6.81 -7.39
N ILE A 64 -2.69 -7.54 -6.62
CA ILE A 64 -4.12 -7.70 -6.92
C ILE A 64 -4.91 -6.40 -6.66
N SER A 65 -4.40 -5.50 -5.83
CA SER A 65 -4.98 -4.16 -5.63
C SER A 65 -4.92 -3.29 -6.88
N MET A 66 -4.15 -3.66 -7.90
CA MET A 66 -4.16 -2.97 -9.21
C MET A 66 -5.54 -3.06 -9.91
N ARG A 67 -6.44 -3.94 -9.47
CA ARG A 67 -7.82 -3.99 -9.94
C ARG A 67 -8.63 -2.72 -9.63
N TYR A 68 -8.20 -1.92 -8.65
CA TYR A 68 -8.82 -0.62 -8.38
C TYR A 68 -8.52 0.42 -9.46
N ASP A 69 -7.40 0.30 -10.18
CA ASP A 69 -7.14 1.01 -11.41
C ASP A 69 -7.71 0.18 -12.58
N GLN A 70 -8.98 0.39 -12.89
CA GLN A 70 -9.72 -0.37 -13.88
C GLN A 70 -9.15 -0.23 -15.32
N GLU A 71 -8.49 0.88 -15.62
CA GLU A 71 -7.81 1.07 -16.92
C GLU A 71 -6.58 0.15 -17.01
N TYR A 72 -5.73 0.19 -15.98
CA TYR A 72 -4.57 -0.68 -15.90
C TYR A 72 -4.97 -2.16 -15.88
N TRP A 73 -5.97 -2.49 -15.05
CA TRP A 73 -6.41 -3.87 -14.86
C TRP A 73 -6.94 -4.49 -16.15
N LYS A 74 -7.89 -3.84 -16.83
CA LYS A 74 -8.45 -4.31 -18.11
C LYS A 74 -7.37 -4.49 -19.18
N LYS A 75 -6.38 -3.63 -19.20
CA LYS A 75 -5.27 -3.69 -20.16
C LYS A 75 -4.31 -4.85 -19.92
N ASN A 76 -4.08 -5.24 -18.67
CA ASN A 76 -2.97 -6.12 -18.32
C ASN A 76 -3.42 -7.45 -17.69
N LYS A 77 -4.69 -7.60 -17.29
CA LYS A 77 -5.23 -8.77 -16.58
C LYS A 77 -4.91 -10.08 -17.30
N GLU A 78 -5.25 -10.18 -18.59
CA GLU A 78 -5.07 -11.40 -19.36
C GLU A 78 -3.59 -11.81 -19.47
N GLU A 79 -2.71 -10.84 -19.72
CA GLU A 79 -1.28 -11.11 -19.82
C GLU A 79 -0.69 -11.53 -18.44
N LEU A 80 -1.19 -10.96 -17.33
CA LEU A 80 -0.81 -11.34 -15.97
C LEU A 80 -1.28 -12.77 -15.64
N ILE A 81 -2.50 -13.10 -16.02
CA ILE A 81 -3.06 -14.45 -15.88
C ILE A 81 -2.17 -15.46 -16.62
N GLU A 82 -1.89 -15.22 -17.90
CA GLU A 82 -1.05 -16.11 -18.71
C GLU A 82 0.39 -16.20 -18.17
N PHE A 83 0.92 -15.08 -17.64
CA PHE A 83 2.22 -15.07 -16.99
C PHE A 83 2.25 -16.02 -15.78
N VAL A 84 1.24 -15.96 -14.90
CA VAL A 84 1.17 -16.83 -13.71
C VAL A 84 0.86 -18.27 -14.12
N LYS A 85 -0.08 -18.49 -15.04
CA LYS A 85 -0.54 -19.80 -15.49
C LYS A 85 0.55 -20.67 -16.10
N ARG A 86 1.43 -20.06 -16.91
CA ARG A 86 2.53 -20.81 -17.58
C ARG A 86 3.56 -21.44 -16.63
N HIS A 87 3.62 -20.97 -15.37
CA HIS A 87 4.50 -21.55 -14.37
C HIS A 87 3.84 -22.77 -13.72
N GLN A 88 4.43 -23.95 -13.94
CA GLN A 88 3.97 -25.20 -13.35
C GLN A 88 4.59 -25.40 -11.96
N CYS A 89 4.03 -24.72 -10.97
CA CYS A 89 4.48 -24.71 -9.58
C CYS A 89 3.31 -24.43 -8.63
N SER A 90 3.56 -24.55 -7.33
CA SER A 90 2.64 -24.16 -6.27
C SER A 90 2.36 -22.65 -6.32
N LYS A 91 1.10 -22.22 -6.27
CA LYS A 91 0.71 -20.83 -6.42
C LYS A 91 -0.21 -20.37 -5.30
N ALA A 92 0.17 -19.29 -4.62
CA ALA A 92 -0.60 -18.68 -3.56
C ALA A 92 -0.94 -17.23 -3.88
N ILE A 93 -2.11 -16.79 -3.40
CA ILE A 93 -2.51 -15.38 -3.39
C ILE A 93 -2.81 -14.97 -1.95
N ILE A 94 -2.38 -13.76 -1.58
CA ILE A 94 -2.65 -13.13 -0.29
C ILE A 94 -3.48 -11.88 -0.58
N PRO A 95 -4.79 -11.99 -0.83
CA PRO A 95 -5.64 -10.84 -1.10
C PRO A 95 -5.87 -10.06 0.19
N GLN A 96 -6.03 -8.77 0.02
CA GLN A 96 -6.48 -7.85 1.07
C GLN A 96 -7.56 -6.97 0.45
N ASP A 97 -8.54 -6.55 1.24
CA ASP A 97 -9.64 -5.70 0.76
C ASP A 97 -10.42 -6.34 -0.40
N GLU A 98 -10.58 -7.67 -0.36
CA GLU A 98 -11.22 -8.48 -1.40
C GLU A 98 -12.75 -8.28 -1.51
N TYR A 99 -13.32 -7.41 -0.72
CA TYR A 99 -14.74 -7.07 -0.72
C TYR A 99 -15.18 -6.20 -1.91
N ASN A 100 -14.26 -5.56 -2.61
CA ASN A 100 -14.57 -4.72 -3.77
C ASN A 100 -13.90 -5.26 -5.04
N TYR A 101 -14.62 -5.26 -6.18
CA TYR A 101 -14.24 -5.93 -7.41
C TYR A 101 -13.82 -7.39 -7.18
N ASN A 102 -14.58 -8.06 -6.31
CA ASN A 102 -14.27 -9.43 -5.92
C ASN A 102 -14.32 -10.41 -7.09
N GLY A 103 -15.18 -10.17 -8.09
CA GLY A 103 -15.25 -10.94 -9.32
C GLY A 103 -13.93 -10.99 -10.07
N ASP A 104 -13.20 -9.87 -10.14
CA ASP A 104 -11.86 -9.82 -10.74
C ASP A 104 -10.85 -10.70 -9.99
N VAL A 105 -10.97 -10.76 -8.65
CA VAL A 105 -10.12 -11.63 -7.82
C VAL A 105 -10.42 -13.10 -8.10
N ARG A 106 -11.71 -13.48 -8.14
CA ARG A 106 -12.17 -14.85 -8.44
C ARG A 106 -11.70 -15.32 -9.81
N ASP A 107 -11.91 -14.48 -10.82
CA ASP A 107 -11.47 -14.74 -12.19
C ASP A 107 -9.97 -14.95 -12.28
N PHE A 108 -9.20 -14.06 -11.63
CA PHE A 108 -7.74 -14.18 -11.58
C PHE A 108 -7.32 -15.50 -10.92
N ILE A 109 -7.91 -15.86 -9.78
CA ILE A 109 -7.64 -17.11 -9.07
C ILE A 109 -7.87 -18.31 -9.99
N LYS A 110 -9.06 -18.41 -10.59
CA LYS A 110 -9.45 -19.54 -11.43
C LYS A 110 -8.54 -19.66 -12.69
N GLN A 111 -8.39 -18.58 -13.41
CA GLN A 111 -7.71 -18.58 -14.70
C GLN A 111 -6.20 -18.72 -14.57
N SER A 112 -5.60 -18.20 -13.51
CA SER A 112 -4.16 -18.35 -13.21
C SER A 112 -3.79 -19.71 -12.62
N GLY A 113 -4.78 -20.49 -12.17
CA GLY A 113 -4.57 -21.78 -11.52
C GLY A 113 -3.93 -21.61 -10.14
N ILE A 114 -4.46 -20.70 -9.32
CA ILE A 114 -4.06 -20.53 -7.92
C ILE A 114 -4.48 -21.76 -7.13
N ASN A 115 -3.60 -22.24 -6.23
CA ASN A 115 -3.86 -23.40 -5.38
C ASN A 115 -4.25 -23.00 -3.94
N TYR A 116 -3.73 -21.86 -3.47
CA TYR A 116 -3.85 -21.43 -2.08
C TYR A 116 -4.29 -19.97 -1.98
N ILE A 117 -5.29 -19.71 -1.15
CA ILE A 117 -5.79 -18.37 -0.83
C ILE A 117 -5.53 -18.11 0.66
N PHE A 118 -4.78 -17.05 0.97
CA PHE A 118 -4.55 -16.59 2.34
C PHE A 118 -5.33 -15.29 2.55
N THR A 119 -6.56 -15.41 3.02
CA THR A 119 -7.53 -14.32 3.17
C THR A 119 -7.59 -13.80 4.61
N CYS A 120 -8.07 -12.57 4.78
CA CYS A 120 -8.38 -12.03 6.10
C CYS A 120 -9.82 -12.37 6.57
N ALA A 121 -10.61 -13.03 5.73
CA ALA A 121 -11.95 -13.49 6.05
C ALA A 121 -11.92 -14.68 7.02
N LEU A 122 -13.00 -14.81 7.78
CA LEU A 122 -13.29 -16.01 8.58
C LEU A 122 -13.95 -17.07 7.71
N GLU A 123 -13.92 -18.31 8.18
CA GLU A 123 -14.41 -19.49 7.44
C GLU A 123 -15.87 -19.36 7.00
N GLU A 124 -16.70 -18.72 7.80
CA GLU A 124 -18.13 -18.48 7.52
C GLU A 124 -18.39 -17.65 6.26
N ASP A 125 -17.41 -16.84 5.84
CA ASP A 125 -17.51 -15.99 4.64
C ASP A 125 -16.73 -16.54 3.43
N TYR A 126 -16.05 -17.68 3.56
CA TYR A 126 -15.26 -18.25 2.46
C TYR A 126 -16.09 -18.51 1.21
N GLU A 127 -17.27 -19.14 1.34
CA GLU A 127 -18.12 -19.44 0.19
C GLU A 127 -18.76 -18.19 -0.41
N LYS A 128 -19.00 -17.14 0.38
CA LYS A 128 -19.49 -15.85 -0.14
C LYS A 128 -18.42 -15.12 -0.95
N LEU A 129 -17.17 -15.14 -0.45
CA LEU A 129 -16.04 -14.46 -1.10
C LEU A 129 -15.46 -15.28 -2.25
N TYR A 130 -15.40 -16.61 -2.10
CA TYR A 130 -14.72 -17.54 -3.00
C TYR A 130 -15.57 -18.77 -3.30
N PRO A 131 -16.74 -18.62 -3.96
CA PRO A 131 -17.58 -19.76 -4.29
C PRO A 131 -16.80 -20.80 -5.09
N LYS A 132 -16.84 -22.07 -4.67
CA LYS A 132 -16.10 -23.17 -5.29
C LYS A 132 -16.36 -23.28 -6.79
N CYS A 133 -17.57 -23.02 -7.24
CA CYS A 133 -17.93 -23.02 -8.66
C CYS A 133 -17.18 -21.93 -9.47
N GLN A 134 -16.76 -20.84 -8.82
CA GLN A 134 -16.07 -19.72 -9.46
C GLN A 134 -14.55 -19.78 -9.34
N VAL A 135 -14.01 -20.31 -8.24
CA VAL A 135 -12.55 -20.36 -8.02
C VAL A 135 -11.95 -21.74 -8.24
N GLY A 136 -12.76 -22.81 -8.23
CA GLY A 136 -12.31 -24.19 -8.35
C GLY A 136 -11.86 -24.80 -7.02
N GLU A 137 -11.07 -25.86 -7.08
CA GLU A 137 -10.52 -26.53 -5.89
C GLU A 137 -9.29 -25.76 -5.40
N VAL A 138 -9.47 -25.01 -4.31
CA VAL A 138 -8.42 -24.22 -3.69
C VAL A 138 -8.40 -24.46 -2.17
N VAL A 139 -7.25 -24.33 -1.56
CA VAL A 139 -7.11 -24.34 -0.10
C VAL A 139 -7.18 -22.90 0.40
N ILE A 140 -8.18 -22.61 1.24
CA ILE A 140 -8.36 -21.27 1.84
C ILE A 140 -7.87 -21.32 3.28
N THR A 141 -7.16 -20.31 3.71
CA THR A 141 -6.61 -20.18 5.06
C THR A 141 -6.73 -18.75 5.55
N THR A 142 -7.28 -18.55 6.74
CA THR A 142 -7.34 -17.23 7.38
C THR A 142 -5.96 -16.78 7.84
N VAL A 143 -5.63 -15.53 7.54
CA VAL A 143 -4.43 -14.80 8.00
C VAL A 143 -4.82 -13.38 8.43
N PHE A 144 -3.93 -12.69 9.15
CA PHE A 144 -4.16 -11.28 9.52
C PHE A 144 -3.63 -10.31 8.46
N THR A 145 -4.08 -9.07 8.51
CA THR A 145 -3.58 -8.00 7.63
C THR A 145 -2.21 -7.46 8.05
N GLY A 146 -1.76 -7.77 9.26
CA GLY A 146 -0.48 -7.38 9.81
C GLY A 146 -0.04 -8.32 10.91
N TYR A 147 1.22 -8.24 11.28
CA TYR A 147 1.86 -9.08 12.27
C TYR A 147 2.90 -8.29 13.05
N VAL A 148 3.38 -8.86 14.14
CA VAL A 148 4.50 -8.31 14.92
C VAL A 148 5.76 -8.35 14.07
N ASP A 149 6.36 -7.17 13.85
CA ASP A 149 7.65 -7.05 13.15
C ASP A 149 8.80 -6.96 14.17
N GLU A 150 9.60 -8.00 14.26
CA GLU A 150 10.73 -8.09 15.19
C GLU A 150 11.82 -7.05 14.91
N VAL A 151 11.93 -6.59 13.65
CA VAL A 151 12.86 -5.53 13.27
C VAL A 151 12.42 -4.21 13.90
N THR A 152 11.11 -3.95 13.93
CA THR A 152 10.56 -2.76 14.61
C THR A 152 10.83 -2.78 16.10
N ILE A 153 10.68 -3.93 16.79
CA ILE A 153 11.00 -4.07 18.21
C ILE A 153 12.48 -3.69 18.48
N LYS A 154 13.40 -4.32 17.72
CA LYS A 154 14.84 -4.04 17.83
C LYS A 154 15.16 -2.55 17.57
N THR A 155 14.50 -1.95 16.60
CA THR A 155 14.71 -0.53 16.27
C THR A 155 14.23 0.38 17.37
N ILE A 156 13.09 0.09 18.01
CA ILE A 156 12.60 0.84 19.18
C ILE A 156 13.61 0.75 20.32
N GLU A 157 14.12 -0.45 20.63
CA GLU A 157 15.14 -0.65 21.68
C GLU A 157 16.41 0.18 21.40
N GLN A 158 16.90 0.17 20.15
CA GLN A 158 18.07 0.97 19.73
C GLN A 158 17.85 2.48 19.80
N ARG A 159 16.60 2.95 19.67
CA ARG A 159 16.22 4.38 19.71
C ARG A 159 15.84 4.87 21.11
N GLY A 160 16.13 4.11 22.15
CA GLY A 160 15.90 4.51 23.55
C GLY A 160 14.73 3.77 24.22
N GLY A 161 14.13 2.81 23.56
CA GLY A 161 13.10 1.93 24.11
C GLY A 161 11.72 2.58 24.30
N ILE A 162 10.91 1.96 25.14
CA ILE A 162 9.55 2.42 25.44
C ILE A 162 9.62 3.65 26.36
N LYS A 163 8.92 4.73 25.96
CA LYS A 163 8.85 5.97 26.74
C LYS A 163 8.01 5.78 28.00
N LYS A 164 8.55 6.17 29.17
CA LYS A 164 7.79 6.22 30.42
C LYS A 164 6.84 7.42 30.45
N ASN A 165 7.33 8.60 30.07
CA ASN A 165 6.52 9.81 30.01
C ASN A 165 6.01 10.00 28.57
N ARG A 166 4.71 9.94 28.40
CA ARG A 166 4.03 10.08 27.12
C ARG A 166 3.35 11.44 27.03
N GLU A 167 3.41 12.04 25.86
CA GLU A 167 2.93 13.42 25.66
C GLU A 167 1.40 13.51 25.66
N TYR A 168 0.73 12.48 25.11
CA TYR A 168 -0.71 12.45 24.95
C TYR A 168 -1.32 11.31 25.76
N ASP A 169 -2.45 11.59 26.41
CA ASP A 169 -3.26 10.57 27.07
C ASP A 169 -3.99 9.73 26.03
N ILE A 170 -4.54 10.37 24.97
CA ILE A 170 -5.26 9.70 23.90
C ILE A 170 -4.71 10.14 22.55
N GLY A 171 -4.31 9.20 21.72
CA GLY A 171 -3.94 9.41 20.33
C GLY A 171 -4.94 8.79 19.34
N TYR A 172 -5.09 9.40 18.16
CA TYR A 172 -5.81 8.79 17.05
C TYR A 172 -5.47 9.41 15.70
N ARG A 173 -5.31 8.54 14.73
CA ARG A 173 -5.26 8.91 13.30
C ARG A 173 -6.10 7.90 12.54
N ALA A 174 -7.16 8.36 11.91
CA ALA A 174 -7.97 7.53 11.03
C ALA A 174 -8.31 8.27 9.75
N ARG A 175 -8.28 7.56 8.65
CA ARG A 175 -8.78 8.05 7.38
C ARG A 175 -10.30 7.93 7.38
N GLN A 176 -10.97 8.99 6.97
CA GLN A 176 -12.39 8.90 6.63
C GLN A 176 -12.55 7.88 5.50
N LEU A 177 -13.49 6.97 5.64
CA LEU A 177 -13.73 5.92 4.67
C LEU A 177 -15.00 6.21 3.88
N PRO A 178 -15.03 5.87 2.58
CA PRO A 178 -16.21 6.08 1.74
C PRO A 178 -17.37 5.16 2.15
N PHE A 179 -18.59 5.57 1.82
CA PHE A 179 -19.81 4.87 2.23
C PHE A 179 -19.98 3.47 1.61
N TRP A 180 -19.37 3.22 0.47
CA TRP A 180 -19.37 1.89 -0.15
C TRP A 180 -18.59 0.82 0.64
N LEU A 181 -17.97 1.16 1.76
CA LEU A 181 -17.44 0.20 2.74
C LEU A 181 -18.45 -0.26 3.78
N GLY A 182 -19.69 0.19 3.67
CA GLY A 182 -20.77 -0.13 4.61
C GLY A 182 -20.65 0.59 5.95
N ARG A 183 -21.57 0.31 6.83
CA ARG A 183 -21.68 0.88 8.18
C ARG A 183 -20.43 0.63 9.02
N HIS A 184 -19.83 -0.56 8.89
CA HIS A 184 -18.59 -0.89 9.59
C HIS A 184 -17.44 0.05 9.20
N GLY A 185 -17.35 0.45 7.94
CA GLY A 185 -16.37 1.42 7.47
C GLY A 185 -16.48 2.79 8.14
N GLN A 186 -17.71 3.21 8.50
CA GLN A 186 -17.95 4.52 9.11
C GLN A 186 -17.52 4.58 10.58
N LEU A 187 -17.35 3.44 11.23
CA LEU A 187 -17.02 3.35 12.65
C LEU A 187 -15.74 4.10 13.02
N LYS A 188 -14.75 4.16 12.11
CA LYS A 188 -13.49 4.89 12.32
C LYS A 188 -13.71 6.40 12.51
N THR A 189 -14.58 6.98 11.69
CA THR A 189 -14.94 8.41 11.77
C THR A 189 -15.80 8.66 13.00
N GLN A 190 -16.84 7.85 13.21
CA GLN A 190 -17.74 7.96 14.35
C GLN A 190 -17.02 7.87 15.69
N LEU A 191 -16.01 7.01 15.80
CA LEU A 191 -15.17 6.87 16.98
C LEU A 191 -14.40 8.18 17.29
N ALA A 192 -13.79 8.80 16.28
CA ALA A 192 -13.11 10.07 16.45
C ALA A 192 -14.07 11.18 16.89
N ASP A 193 -15.20 11.29 16.21
CA ASP A 193 -16.19 12.34 16.47
C ASP A 193 -16.82 12.19 17.86
N ALA A 194 -17.11 10.95 18.28
CA ALA A 194 -17.64 10.66 19.61
C ALA A 194 -16.65 11.09 20.72
N PHE A 195 -15.36 10.76 20.55
CA PHE A 195 -14.34 11.19 21.49
C PHE A 195 -14.12 12.70 21.51
N LEU A 196 -14.02 13.35 20.36
CA LEU A 196 -13.85 14.80 20.28
C LEU A 196 -15.02 15.54 20.93
N LYS A 197 -16.27 15.10 20.69
CA LYS A 197 -17.47 15.66 21.34
C LYS A 197 -17.45 15.47 22.84
N HIS A 198 -17.02 14.30 23.34
CA HIS A 198 -17.00 13.98 24.77
C HIS A 198 -15.85 14.68 25.51
N LEU A 199 -14.77 15.01 24.81
CA LEU A 199 -13.61 15.72 25.35
C LEU A 199 -13.69 17.24 25.21
N ASP A 200 -14.73 17.77 24.57
CA ASP A 200 -14.91 19.20 24.38
C ASP A 200 -15.01 19.91 25.74
N GLY A 201 -14.23 21.00 25.89
CA GLY A 201 -14.13 21.77 27.13
C GLY A 201 -13.34 21.11 28.26
N ARG A 202 -12.77 19.91 28.09
CA ARG A 202 -11.96 19.22 29.10
C ARG A 202 -10.49 19.59 28.98
N SER A 203 -9.90 20.05 30.08
CA SER A 203 -8.46 20.37 30.19
C SER A 203 -7.65 19.30 30.94
N ASP A 204 -8.33 18.31 31.53
CA ASP A 204 -7.76 17.27 32.36
C ASP A 204 -7.26 16.05 31.56
N ILE A 205 -7.44 16.04 30.24
CA ILE A 205 -6.96 15.01 29.32
C ILE A 205 -6.27 15.67 28.13
N LYS A 206 -5.03 15.27 27.87
CA LYS A 206 -4.26 15.73 26.73
C LYS A 206 -4.42 14.75 25.56
N TYR A 207 -4.98 15.19 24.46
CA TYR A 207 -5.25 14.32 23.32
C TYR A 207 -4.76 14.90 21.98
N ASP A 208 -4.45 14.00 21.03
CA ASP A 208 -4.21 14.31 19.63
C ASP A 208 -5.00 13.33 18.74
N ILE A 209 -6.27 13.67 18.55
CA ILE A 209 -7.25 12.90 17.78
C ILE A 209 -7.51 13.65 16.46
N LYS A 210 -7.25 12.98 15.31
CA LYS A 210 -7.51 13.57 14.00
C LYS A 210 -8.16 12.56 13.06
N ASN A 211 -9.27 12.98 12.48
CA ASN A 211 -9.81 12.43 11.26
C ASN A 211 -9.02 12.99 10.07
N THR A 212 -8.36 12.13 9.31
CA THR A 212 -7.39 12.57 8.31
C THR A 212 -8.02 12.78 6.92
N GLY A 213 -9.35 12.96 6.85
CA GLY A 213 -10.10 13.15 5.62
C GLY A 213 -9.97 11.99 4.62
N LEU A 214 -10.60 12.10 3.46
CA LEU A 214 -10.52 11.11 2.38
C LEU A 214 -9.12 11.05 1.74
N GLN A 215 -8.40 12.16 1.72
CA GLN A 215 -7.05 12.25 1.13
C GLN A 215 -5.94 11.79 2.08
N GLY A 216 -6.26 11.51 3.35
CA GLY A 216 -5.29 11.05 4.34
C GLY A 216 -4.34 12.15 4.81
N GLU A 217 -4.82 13.39 4.95
CA GLU A 217 -4.08 14.51 5.54
C GLU A 217 -3.62 14.17 6.97
N HIS A 218 -2.46 14.70 7.39
CA HIS A 218 -1.88 14.46 8.71
C HIS A 218 -1.59 12.99 9.05
N THR A 219 -1.43 12.11 8.05
CA THR A 219 -0.98 10.73 8.27
C THR A 219 0.52 10.69 8.53
N PHE A 220 0.92 9.83 9.47
CA PHE A 220 2.33 9.53 9.71
C PHE A 220 2.78 8.35 8.85
N ASN A 221 4.01 8.37 8.37
CA ASN A 221 4.64 7.29 7.61
C ASN A 221 5.87 6.74 8.33
N GLY A 222 6.14 5.45 8.13
CA GLY A 222 7.34 4.82 8.64
C GLY A 222 7.49 4.92 10.15
N TYR A 223 8.64 5.35 10.61
CA TYR A 223 8.94 5.47 12.04
C TYR A 223 8.28 6.69 12.72
N ASP A 224 7.84 7.71 11.98
CA ASP A 224 7.09 8.82 12.56
C ASP A 224 5.77 8.33 13.17
N TRP A 225 5.17 7.31 12.57
CA TRP A 225 4.01 6.62 13.13
C TRP A 225 4.33 5.90 14.44
N ILE A 226 5.45 5.18 14.50
CA ILE A 226 5.90 4.49 15.72
C ILE A 226 6.25 5.51 16.81
N ASP A 227 6.89 6.62 16.46
CA ASP A 227 7.21 7.70 17.40
C ASP A 227 5.94 8.37 17.96
N PHE A 228 4.89 8.52 17.12
CA PHE A 228 3.58 8.98 17.58
C PHE A 228 2.95 7.99 18.56
N LEU A 229 2.97 6.68 18.29
CA LEU A 229 2.49 5.66 19.22
C LEU A 229 3.25 5.70 20.56
N LEU A 230 4.57 5.84 20.52
CA LEU A 230 5.41 5.96 21.72
C LEU A 230 5.13 7.24 22.52
N ASN A 231 4.52 8.25 21.93
CA ASN A 231 4.10 9.48 22.60
C ASN A 231 2.66 9.43 23.14
N CYS A 232 1.87 8.40 22.80
CA CYS A 232 0.49 8.25 23.24
C CYS A 232 0.38 7.17 24.32
N ARG A 233 -0.25 7.49 25.48
CA ARG A 233 -0.54 6.50 26.53
C ARG A 233 -1.60 5.52 26.06
N THR A 234 -2.64 6.03 25.42
CA THR A 234 -3.69 5.21 24.82
C THR A 234 -3.91 5.54 23.34
N MET A 235 -4.44 4.59 22.58
CA MET A 235 -4.73 4.73 21.16
C MET A 235 -6.12 4.20 20.85
N LEU A 236 -6.94 5.02 20.19
CA LEU A 236 -8.24 4.61 19.69
C LEU A 236 -8.11 3.63 18.53
N GLY A 237 -9.03 2.68 18.45
CA GLY A 237 -9.05 1.74 17.35
C GLY A 237 -10.35 0.96 17.21
N CYS A 238 -10.50 0.35 16.05
CA CYS A 238 -11.54 -0.63 15.72
C CYS A 238 -11.02 -1.57 14.64
N LEU A 239 -11.72 -2.65 14.39
CA LEU A 239 -11.45 -3.53 13.26
C LEU A 239 -11.53 -2.76 11.94
N GLY A 240 -10.73 -3.14 10.97
CA GLY A 240 -10.81 -2.64 9.59
C GLY A 240 -11.74 -3.49 8.74
N GLY A 241 -11.85 -3.15 7.44
CA GLY A 241 -12.58 -3.96 6.47
C GLY A 241 -13.96 -3.43 6.13
N SER A 242 -14.84 -4.32 5.66
CA SER A 242 -16.16 -3.98 5.11
C SER A 242 -17.23 -5.03 5.45
N GLY A 243 -18.46 -4.59 5.59
CA GLY A 243 -19.65 -5.45 5.64
C GLY A 243 -20.29 -5.69 4.26
N LEU A 244 -19.84 -4.96 3.22
CA LEU A 244 -20.35 -5.05 1.86
C LEU A 244 -19.46 -5.92 0.97
N LEU A 245 -20.09 -6.67 0.08
CA LEU A 245 -19.43 -7.39 -1.00
C LEU A 245 -19.85 -6.80 -2.34
N ASP A 246 -18.95 -6.10 -2.99
CA ASP A 246 -19.14 -5.54 -4.33
C ASP A 246 -18.39 -6.37 -5.36
N VAL A 247 -19.10 -7.26 -6.06
CA VAL A 247 -18.52 -8.25 -6.95
C VAL A 247 -17.94 -7.61 -8.21
N ASP A 248 -18.64 -6.63 -8.79
CA ASP A 248 -18.34 -6.03 -10.09
C ASP A 248 -18.00 -4.53 -10.05
N GLY A 249 -17.98 -3.93 -8.85
CA GLY A 249 -17.76 -2.52 -8.63
C GLY A 249 -19.00 -1.65 -8.89
N SER A 250 -20.18 -2.25 -9.02
CA SER A 250 -21.43 -1.51 -9.26
C SER A 250 -21.87 -0.70 -8.04
N ILE A 251 -21.71 -1.24 -6.82
CA ILE A 251 -22.00 -0.52 -5.58
C ILE A 251 -21.05 0.68 -5.46
N PHE A 252 -19.74 0.46 -5.65
CA PHE A 252 -18.74 1.50 -5.64
C PHE A 252 -19.13 2.66 -6.57
N LYS A 253 -19.43 2.38 -7.84
CA LYS A 253 -19.78 3.41 -8.83
C LYS A 253 -21.05 4.17 -8.45
N LYS A 254 -22.09 3.44 -8.04
CA LYS A 254 -23.36 4.05 -7.68
C LYS A 254 -23.24 4.99 -6.47
N VAL A 255 -22.44 4.60 -5.47
CA VAL A 255 -22.15 5.44 -4.29
C VAL A 255 -21.36 6.68 -4.68
N GLU A 256 -20.29 6.53 -5.50
CA GLU A 256 -19.48 7.68 -5.94
C GLU A 256 -20.32 8.67 -6.77
N GLU A 257 -21.14 8.18 -7.69
CA GLU A 257 -22.04 9.01 -8.50
C GLU A 257 -23.07 9.72 -7.61
N TYR A 258 -23.68 9.01 -6.68
CA TYR A 258 -24.68 9.59 -5.77
C TYR A 258 -24.06 10.68 -4.87
N CYS A 259 -22.92 10.41 -4.26
CA CYS A 259 -22.25 11.36 -3.39
C CYS A 259 -21.72 12.60 -4.15
N ASN A 260 -21.35 12.46 -5.42
CA ASN A 260 -20.97 13.60 -6.27
C ASN A 260 -22.18 14.54 -6.54
N ILE A 261 -23.38 13.97 -6.68
CA ILE A 261 -24.63 14.76 -6.89
C ILE A 261 -25.14 15.30 -5.56
N HIS A 262 -24.97 14.53 -4.47
CA HIS A 262 -25.45 14.85 -3.12
C HIS A 262 -24.29 14.91 -2.12
N PRO A 263 -23.43 15.94 -2.15
CA PRO A 263 -22.19 16.00 -1.35
C PRO A 263 -22.42 16.09 0.16
N THR A 264 -23.66 16.38 0.61
CA THR A 264 -24.04 16.42 2.02
C THR A 264 -24.84 15.20 2.46
N ALA A 265 -24.99 14.19 1.59
CA ALA A 265 -25.72 12.97 1.91
C ALA A 265 -25.08 12.24 3.11
N GLU A 266 -25.92 11.76 4.02
CA GLU A 266 -25.49 10.95 5.15
C GLU A 266 -25.52 9.46 4.80
N PHE A 267 -24.80 8.64 5.59
CA PHE A 267 -24.66 7.21 5.35
C PHE A 267 -26.01 6.49 5.17
N ASN A 268 -26.99 6.74 6.04
CA ASN A 268 -28.29 6.05 5.98
C ASN A 268 -29.06 6.38 4.69
N GLU A 269 -28.89 7.58 4.15
CA GLU A 269 -29.47 7.99 2.87
C GLU A 269 -28.79 7.24 1.72
N VAL A 270 -27.47 7.21 1.71
CA VAL A 270 -26.67 6.53 0.68
C VAL A 270 -26.93 5.01 0.71
N GLU A 271 -27.01 4.41 1.89
CA GLU A 271 -27.35 2.98 2.05
C GLU A 271 -28.70 2.69 1.39
N ARG A 272 -29.75 3.47 1.72
CA ARG A 272 -31.09 3.29 1.16
C ARG A 272 -31.13 3.44 -0.36
N GLU A 273 -30.43 4.42 -0.91
CA GLU A 273 -30.48 4.74 -2.35
C GLU A 273 -29.52 3.87 -3.18
N CYS A 274 -28.36 3.49 -2.63
CA CYS A 274 -27.30 2.87 -3.43
C CYS A 274 -27.21 1.34 -3.22
N PHE A 275 -27.40 0.83 -2.00
CA PHE A 275 -27.21 -0.59 -1.68
C PHE A 275 -28.17 -1.09 -0.58
N PRO A 276 -29.50 -0.90 -0.72
CA PRO A 276 -30.46 -1.24 0.30
C PRO A 276 -30.40 -2.73 0.67
N GLY A 277 -30.23 -3.02 1.97
CA GLY A 277 -30.23 -4.39 2.52
C GLY A 277 -28.98 -5.22 2.16
N LEU A 278 -27.96 -4.63 1.59
CA LEU A 278 -26.71 -5.34 1.24
C LEU A 278 -25.60 -5.17 2.30
N ASP A 279 -25.76 -4.24 3.25
CA ASP A 279 -24.80 -4.08 4.34
C ASP A 279 -24.85 -5.29 5.30
N ASN A 280 -23.72 -5.63 5.90
CA ASN A 280 -23.54 -6.83 6.74
C ASN A 280 -23.73 -8.17 6.01
N TYR A 281 -23.64 -8.21 4.67
CA TYR A 281 -23.67 -9.46 3.92
C TYR A 281 -22.44 -10.33 4.19
N ILE A 282 -21.27 -9.69 4.35
CA ILE A 282 -20.03 -10.32 4.78
C ILE A 282 -19.52 -9.66 6.07
N HIS A 283 -18.67 -10.37 6.83
CA HIS A 283 -18.01 -9.86 8.03
C HIS A 283 -16.49 -9.88 7.84
N LEU A 284 -16.02 -9.28 6.74
CA LEU A 284 -14.59 -9.14 6.52
C LEU A 284 -14.05 -8.04 7.43
N TYR A 285 -14.05 -8.33 8.74
CA TYR A 285 -13.59 -7.45 9.79
C TYR A 285 -12.19 -7.89 10.24
N ALA A 286 -11.19 -7.14 9.83
CA ALA A 286 -9.80 -7.56 9.94
C ALA A 286 -9.04 -6.81 11.05
N LEU A 287 -8.17 -7.54 11.73
CA LEU A 287 -7.14 -6.96 12.60
C LEU A 287 -6.21 -6.11 11.75
N SER A 288 -6.13 -4.81 12.06
CA SER A 288 -5.21 -3.93 11.35
C SER A 288 -3.79 -4.02 11.93
N PRO A 289 -2.75 -3.70 11.16
CA PRO A 289 -1.37 -3.66 11.67
C PRO A 289 -1.21 -2.78 12.93
N ARG A 290 -2.02 -1.73 13.06
CA ARG A 290 -2.04 -0.83 14.21
C ARG A 290 -2.17 -1.57 15.55
N HIS A 291 -2.99 -2.63 15.62
CA HIS A 291 -3.17 -3.35 16.87
C HIS A 291 -1.86 -3.98 17.35
N PHE A 292 -1.09 -4.56 16.43
CA PHE A 292 0.22 -5.12 16.74
C PHE A 292 1.27 -4.03 17.03
N GLU A 293 1.23 -2.91 16.32
CA GLU A 293 2.12 -1.76 16.54
C GLU A 293 1.88 -1.11 17.90
N CYS A 294 0.60 -0.99 18.33
CA CYS A 294 0.27 -0.55 19.70
C CYS A 294 0.79 -1.53 20.75
N ALA A 295 0.67 -2.84 20.52
CA ALA A 295 1.22 -3.85 21.41
C ALA A 295 2.75 -3.75 21.50
N ILE A 296 3.47 -3.60 20.38
CA ILE A 296 4.94 -3.43 20.33
C ILE A 296 5.38 -2.19 21.14
N THR A 297 4.64 -1.08 21.05
CA THR A 297 4.96 0.19 21.72
C THR A 297 4.43 0.28 23.14
N LYS A 298 3.78 -0.77 23.67
CA LYS A 298 3.06 -0.76 24.93
C LYS A 298 2.12 0.43 25.06
N THR A 299 1.44 0.75 23.97
CA THR A 299 0.38 1.76 23.95
C THR A 299 -0.93 1.07 24.24
N CYS A 300 -1.61 1.46 25.33
CA CYS A 300 -2.87 0.86 25.73
C CYS A 300 -3.93 1.14 24.67
N GLN A 301 -4.60 0.11 24.20
CA GLN A 301 -5.59 0.24 23.14
C GLN A 301 -6.99 0.49 23.72
N LEU A 302 -7.71 1.46 23.15
CA LEU A 302 -9.12 1.72 23.40
C LEU A 302 -9.89 1.24 22.17
N LEU A 303 -10.45 0.03 22.22
CA LEU A 303 -11.01 -0.61 21.03
C LEU A 303 -12.52 -0.74 21.14
N VAL A 304 -13.19 -0.44 20.01
CA VAL A 304 -14.62 -0.69 19.89
C VAL A 304 -14.88 -2.19 19.97
N GLU A 305 -15.93 -2.58 20.68
CA GLU A 305 -16.33 -3.99 20.85
C GLU A 305 -16.42 -4.72 19.52
N GLY A 306 -15.88 -5.95 19.49
CA GLY A 306 -15.81 -6.77 18.29
C GLY A 306 -15.05 -8.06 18.54
N ASP A 307 -15.09 -8.96 17.57
CA ASP A 307 -14.29 -10.18 17.59
C ASP A 307 -12.89 -9.91 17.07
N TYR A 308 -11.94 -9.80 17.99
CA TYR A 308 -10.53 -9.66 17.69
C TYR A 308 -9.82 -11.01 17.53
N GLN A 309 -10.56 -12.03 17.14
CA GLN A 309 -10.09 -13.39 16.78
C GLN A 309 -9.24 -14.04 17.89
N GLY A 310 -9.56 -13.76 19.16
CA GLY A 310 -8.83 -14.25 20.33
C GLY A 310 -7.43 -13.66 20.52
N VAL A 311 -6.95 -12.85 19.57
CA VAL A 311 -5.63 -12.18 19.64
C VAL A 311 -5.62 -11.09 20.68
N PHE A 312 -6.72 -10.33 20.80
CA PHE A 312 -6.86 -9.26 21.80
C PHE A 312 -8.11 -9.50 22.63
N ARG A 313 -7.95 -9.61 23.95
CA ARG A 313 -9.01 -9.94 24.90
C ARG A 313 -9.57 -8.68 25.54
N PRO A 314 -10.89 -8.45 25.51
CA PRO A 314 -11.51 -7.24 26.06
C PRO A 314 -11.25 -7.10 27.56
N ASN A 315 -10.91 -5.87 27.99
CA ASN A 315 -10.59 -5.49 29.38
C ASN A 315 -9.41 -6.26 30.01
N ILE A 316 -8.64 -7.01 29.22
CA ILE A 316 -7.41 -7.68 29.60
C ILE A 316 -6.24 -7.13 28.79
N ASP A 317 -6.36 -7.12 27.46
CA ASP A 317 -5.35 -6.66 26.51
C ASP A 317 -5.66 -5.27 25.92
N PHE A 318 -6.93 -4.82 26.07
CA PHE A 318 -7.40 -3.49 25.67
C PHE A 318 -8.59 -3.04 26.53
N ILE A 319 -8.88 -1.76 26.53
CA ILE A 319 -10.06 -1.16 27.17
C ILE A 319 -11.19 -1.16 26.13
N GLU A 320 -12.31 -1.81 26.45
CA GLU A 320 -13.44 -1.95 25.51
C GLU A 320 -14.32 -0.71 25.49
N ILE A 321 -14.65 -0.26 24.28
CA ILE A 321 -15.61 0.80 23.97
C ILE A 321 -16.86 0.13 23.36
N LYS A 322 -18.05 0.44 23.88
CA LYS A 322 -19.31 -0.04 23.30
C LYS A 322 -19.58 0.58 21.93
N LYS A 323 -20.20 -0.16 21.01
CA LYS A 323 -20.52 0.33 19.66
C LYS A 323 -21.42 1.57 19.64
N ASP A 324 -22.29 1.69 20.65
CA ASP A 324 -23.16 2.84 20.86
C ASP A 324 -22.52 3.97 21.65
N PHE A 325 -21.24 3.80 22.03
CA PHE A 325 -20.46 4.75 22.85
C PHE A 325 -21.05 5.03 24.22
N SER A 326 -21.98 4.20 24.75
CA SER A 326 -22.67 4.40 26.01
C SER A 326 -21.76 4.35 27.25
N ASN A 327 -20.55 3.77 27.14
CA ASN A 327 -19.61 3.64 28.25
C ASN A 327 -18.45 4.66 28.23
N MET A 328 -18.59 5.78 27.50
CA MET A 328 -17.51 6.75 27.31
C MET A 328 -16.97 7.31 28.63
N ASP A 329 -17.82 7.68 29.59
CA ASP A 329 -17.39 8.19 30.89
C ASP A 329 -16.49 7.19 31.61
N SER A 330 -16.89 5.92 31.66
CA SER A 330 -16.08 4.85 32.26
C SER A 330 -14.75 4.64 31.52
N VAL A 331 -14.75 4.76 30.20
CA VAL A 331 -13.52 4.66 29.40
C VAL A 331 -12.58 5.82 29.73
N ILE A 332 -13.10 7.04 29.83
CA ILE A 332 -12.33 8.22 30.19
C ILE A 332 -11.75 8.13 31.60
N ASP A 333 -12.52 7.62 32.58
CA ASP A 333 -12.02 7.40 33.92
C ASP A 333 -10.86 6.39 33.95
N LYS A 334 -10.97 5.31 33.18
CA LYS A 334 -9.89 4.33 32.99
C LYS A 334 -8.65 4.95 32.33
N VAL A 335 -8.83 5.86 31.35
CA VAL A 335 -7.72 6.57 30.71
C VAL A 335 -6.96 7.45 31.70
N LYS A 336 -7.63 8.06 32.68
CA LYS A 336 -6.99 8.84 33.73
C LYS A 336 -6.18 8.00 34.68
N ASP A 337 -6.55 6.76 34.89
CA ASP A 337 -5.80 5.80 35.72
C ASP A 337 -4.60 5.28 34.91
N VAL A 338 -3.45 5.93 35.14
CA VAL A 338 -2.19 5.61 34.46
C VAL A 338 -1.76 4.17 34.73
N GLU A 339 -1.85 3.72 35.97
CA GLU A 339 -1.44 2.36 36.37
C GLU A 339 -2.33 1.31 35.75
N TYR A 340 -3.63 1.60 35.62
CA TYR A 340 -4.56 0.73 34.92
C TYR A 340 -4.20 0.59 33.44
N CYS A 341 -3.94 1.72 32.75
CA CYS A 341 -3.53 1.71 31.35
C CYS A 341 -2.22 0.95 31.11
N GLU A 342 -1.22 1.17 31.99
CA GLU A 342 0.07 0.47 31.92
C GLU A 342 -0.09 -1.03 32.11
N ARG A 343 -0.93 -1.45 33.07
CA ARG A 343 -1.22 -2.87 33.31
C ARG A 343 -1.88 -3.54 32.10
N ILE A 344 -2.88 -2.89 31.48
CA ILE A 344 -3.55 -3.39 30.27
C ILE A 344 -2.54 -3.50 29.11
N ALA A 345 -1.70 -2.48 28.90
CA ALA A 345 -0.67 -2.48 27.87
C ALA A 345 0.38 -3.57 28.10
N ASP A 346 0.78 -3.80 29.35
CA ASP A 346 1.71 -4.86 29.72
C ASP A 346 1.10 -6.25 29.52
N ASN A 347 -0.15 -6.46 29.89
CA ASN A 347 -0.85 -7.71 29.61
C ASN A 347 -0.88 -8.01 28.10
N CYS A 348 -1.25 -7.00 27.30
CA CYS A 348 -1.23 -7.11 25.84
C CYS A 348 0.17 -7.44 25.31
N TYR A 349 1.20 -6.77 25.81
CA TYR A 349 2.60 -7.03 25.42
C TYR A 349 3.03 -8.47 25.76
N GLN A 350 2.72 -8.96 26.96
CA GLN A 350 3.06 -10.33 27.36
C GLN A 350 2.32 -11.36 26.51
N HIS A 351 1.02 -11.14 26.25
CA HIS A 351 0.19 -12.05 25.47
C HIS A 351 0.56 -12.05 23.98
N VAL A 352 0.64 -10.86 23.37
CA VAL A 352 0.75 -10.74 21.92
C VAL A 352 2.21 -10.74 21.44
N ILE A 353 3.10 -10.06 22.17
CA ILE A 353 4.49 -9.91 21.73
C ILE A 353 5.37 -11.03 22.28
N LYS A 354 5.29 -11.32 23.57
CA LYS A 354 6.18 -12.30 24.22
C LYS A 354 5.82 -13.73 23.92
N SER A 355 4.57 -14.03 23.50
CA SER A 355 4.20 -15.37 23.01
C SER A 355 4.97 -15.76 21.73
N GLY A 356 5.33 -14.79 20.89
CA GLY A 356 5.95 -15.02 19.58
C GLY A 356 5.02 -15.59 18.52
N GLU A 357 3.74 -15.83 18.83
CA GLU A 357 2.78 -16.49 17.94
C GLU A 357 2.33 -15.61 16.77
N TYR A 358 2.31 -14.29 16.98
CA TYR A 358 1.76 -13.31 16.04
C TYR A 358 2.84 -12.56 15.24
N THR A 359 3.99 -13.21 15.02
CA THR A 359 5.12 -12.59 14.30
C THR A 359 5.04 -12.81 12.79
N TYR A 360 5.68 -11.94 12.00
CA TYR A 360 5.90 -12.19 10.58
C TYR A 360 6.70 -13.47 10.32
N HIS A 361 7.51 -13.94 11.26
CA HIS A 361 8.15 -15.25 11.19
C HIS A 361 7.11 -16.37 11.16
N CYS A 362 6.16 -16.39 12.10
CA CYS A 362 5.09 -17.38 12.14
C CYS A 362 4.19 -17.32 10.91
N PHE A 363 3.85 -16.10 10.45
CA PHE A 363 3.11 -15.89 9.21
C PHE A 363 3.82 -16.51 8.00
N THR A 364 5.10 -16.21 7.83
CA THR A 364 5.91 -16.74 6.74
C THR A 364 5.95 -18.26 6.77
N LEU A 365 6.24 -18.87 7.94
CA LEU A 365 6.24 -20.30 8.10
C LEU A 365 4.88 -20.93 7.81
N LYS A 366 3.77 -20.32 8.26
CA LYS A 366 2.42 -20.79 7.97
C LYS A 366 2.16 -20.89 6.47
N ILE A 367 2.48 -19.83 5.72
CA ILE A 367 2.29 -19.81 4.27
C ILE A 367 3.15 -20.88 3.59
N ILE A 368 4.44 -20.95 3.90
CA ILE A 368 5.36 -21.90 3.28
C ILE A 368 4.98 -23.34 3.62
N ASN A 369 4.59 -23.62 4.85
CA ASN A 369 4.15 -24.96 5.25
C ASN A 369 2.87 -25.40 4.53
N VAL A 370 1.88 -24.51 4.39
CA VAL A 370 0.65 -24.81 3.66
C VAL A 370 0.93 -25.05 2.18
N MET A 371 1.76 -24.20 1.55
CA MET A 371 2.09 -24.31 0.13
C MET A 371 2.90 -25.57 -0.21
N PHE A 372 3.78 -26.02 0.68
CA PHE A 372 4.77 -27.03 0.37
C PHE A 372 4.76 -28.24 1.32
N GLN A 373 3.82 -28.28 2.28
CA GLN A 373 3.64 -29.40 3.23
C GLN A 373 4.95 -29.79 3.95
N GLY A 374 5.78 -28.83 4.28
CA GLY A 374 7.08 -29.06 4.92
C GLY A 374 8.17 -29.64 4.02
N ILE A 375 7.93 -29.78 2.73
CA ILE A 375 8.94 -30.29 1.78
C ILE A 375 9.92 -29.18 1.42
N TYR A 376 11.18 -29.35 1.79
CA TYR A 376 12.27 -28.44 1.43
C TYR A 376 13.21 -29.09 0.43
N LYS A 377 13.44 -28.43 -0.72
CA LYS A 377 14.40 -28.88 -1.72
C LYS A 377 15.62 -27.96 -1.70
N LYS A 378 16.84 -28.54 -1.70
CA LYS A 378 18.06 -27.77 -1.87
C LYS A 378 18.08 -27.16 -3.28
N THR A 379 18.20 -25.84 -3.39
CA THR A 379 18.12 -25.12 -4.66
C THR A 379 19.37 -24.29 -4.91
N ARG A 380 19.62 -24.01 -6.21
CA ARG A 380 20.67 -23.08 -6.63
C ARG A 380 20.06 -21.69 -6.90
N VAL A 381 20.77 -20.65 -6.47
CA VAL A 381 20.43 -19.26 -6.82
C VAL A 381 20.53 -19.06 -8.33
N TYR A 382 19.50 -18.52 -8.94
CA TYR A 382 19.52 -18.14 -10.36
C TYR A 382 20.28 -16.80 -10.56
N ARG A 383 21.61 -16.84 -10.41
CA ARG A 383 22.48 -15.64 -10.46
C ARG A 383 22.26 -14.79 -11.72
N LYS A 384 22.13 -15.43 -12.89
CA LYS A 384 21.85 -14.70 -14.15
C LYS A 384 20.53 -13.93 -14.09
N PHE A 385 19.49 -14.50 -13.48
CA PHE A 385 18.21 -13.85 -13.34
C PHE A 385 18.30 -12.65 -12.38
N VAL A 386 18.95 -12.79 -11.25
CA VAL A 386 19.20 -11.70 -10.30
C VAL A 386 19.97 -10.55 -10.97
N ILE A 387 20.98 -10.86 -11.77
CA ILE A 387 21.76 -9.86 -12.52
C ILE A 387 20.86 -9.14 -13.54
N ILE A 388 20.01 -9.86 -14.27
CA ILE A 388 19.08 -9.26 -15.25
C ILE A 388 18.11 -8.30 -14.54
N MET A 389 17.53 -8.70 -13.42
CA MET A 389 16.64 -7.86 -12.62
C MET A 389 17.35 -6.59 -12.14
N TYR A 390 18.55 -6.74 -11.58
CA TYR A 390 19.36 -5.63 -11.09
C TYR A 390 19.77 -4.65 -12.21
N LEU A 391 20.22 -5.18 -13.35
CA LEU A 391 20.58 -4.35 -14.51
C LEU A 391 19.39 -3.59 -15.08
N HIS A 392 18.20 -4.21 -15.05
CA HIS A 392 16.98 -3.53 -15.48
C HIS A 392 16.62 -2.37 -14.54
N GLU A 393 16.71 -2.58 -13.24
CA GLU A 393 16.49 -1.52 -12.24
C GLU A 393 17.48 -0.37 -12.37
N LEU A 394 18.77 -0.69 -12.57
CA LEU A 394 19.81 0.31 -12.83
C LEU A 394 19.50 1.11 -14.10
N ASN A 395 19.12 0.43 -15.18
CA ASN A 395 18.81 1.09 -16.45
C ASN A 395 17.56 1.99 -16.32
N GLU A 396 16.57 1.59 -15.57
CA GLU A 396 15.39 2.41 -15.28
C GLU A 396 15.73 3.63 -14.41
N LYS A 397 16.50 3.43 -13.34
CA LYS A 397 16.96 4.54 -12.48
C LYS A 397 17.80 5.54 -13.27
N PHE A 398 18.72 5.04 -14.13
CA PHE A 398 19.56 5.87 -14.98
C PHE A 398 18.70 6.63 -16.01
N SER A 399 17.79 5.95 -16.70
CA SER A 399 16.89 6.58 -17.67
C SER A 399 16.01 7.68 -17.05
N LYS A 400 15.48 7.46 -15.84
CA LYS A 400 14.74 8.48 -15.09
C LYS A 400 15.61 9.66 -14.69
N LYS A 401 16.84 9.41 -14.23
CA LYS A 401 17.81 10.47 -13.86
C LYS A 401 18.20 11.32 -15.07
N VAL A 402 18.49 10.68 -16.20
CA VAL A 402 18.78 11.37 -17.47
C VAL A 402 17.58 12.19 -17.93
N LYS A 403 16.37 11.65 -17.88
CA LYS A 403 15.15 12.38 -18.22
C LYS A 403 14.90 13.57 -17.30
N CYS A 404 15.16 13.42 -16.01
CA CYS A 404 15.05 14.51 -15.02
C CYS A 404 16.08 15.63 -15.30
N ILE A 405 17.35 15.27 -15.56
CA ILE A 405 18.40 16.23 -15.92
C ILE A 405 18.04 16.94 -17.22
N TYR A 406 17.55 16.22 -18.22
CA TYR A 406 17.09 16.78 -19.49
C TYR A 406 15.95 17.80 -19.29
N VAL A 407 14.90 17.45 -18.56
CA VAL A 407 13.76 18.34 -18.28
C VAL A 407 14.20 19.59 -17.49
N ASN A 408 15.04 19.39 -16.47
CA ASN A 408 15.56 20.52 -15.67
C ASN A 408 16.46 21.46 -16.48
N SER A 409 17.29 20.89 -17.36
CA SER A 409 18.14 21.69 -18.27
C SER A 409 17.32 22.49 -19.27
N LEU A 410 16.24 21.89 -19.83
CA LEU A 410 15.31 22.59 -20.71
C LEU A 410 14.59 23.73 -20.00
N ASN A 411 14.14 23.51 -18.77
CA ASN A 411 13.47 24.53 -17.97
C ASN A 411 14.41 25.68 -17.60
N LEU A 412 15.67 25.39 -17.29
CA LEU A 412 16.69 26.39 -17.00
C LEU A 412 16.97 27.26 -18.23
N ILE A 413 17.19 26.63 -19.41
CA ILE A 413 17.40 27.33 -20.66
C ILE A 413 16.19 28.19 -21.02
N ARG A 414 14.99 27.65 -20.92
CA ARG A 414 13.73 28.38 -21.16
C ARG A 414 13.63 29.62 -20.27
N ASN A 415 13.86 29.46 -18.97
CA ASN A 415 13.76 30.58 -18.01
C ASN A 415 14.83 31.64 -18.28
N THR A 416 16.06 31.24 -18.64
CA THR A 416 17.14 32.16 -19.00
C THR A 416 16.79 32.97 -20.25
N ILE A 417 16.24 32.32 -21.29
CA ILE A 417 15.81 33.00 -22.51
C ILE A 417 14.66 33.96 -22.23
N ILE A 418 13.65 33.53 -21.47
CA ILE A 418 12.51 34.37 -21.11
C ILE A 418 12.97 35.61 -20.33
N ASN A 419 13.86 35.43 -19.36
CA ASN A 419 14.40 36.54 -18.56
C ASN A 419 15.22 37.49 -19.41
N SER A 420 16.06 36.99 -20.33
CA SER A 420 16.84 37.80 -21.27
C SER A 420 15.94 38.60 -22.22
N LEU A 421 14.90 37.98 -22.76
CA LEU A 421 13.94 38.64 -23.65
C LEU A 421 13.09 39.68 -22.92
N ASN A 422 12.72 39.43 -21.67
CA ASN A 422 12.03 40.39 -20.83
C ASN A 422 12.92 41.61 -20.50
N LEU A 423 14.24 41.37 -20.28
CA LEU A 423 15.19 42.46 -20.06
C LEU A 423 15.39 43.30 -21.33
N ILE A 424 15.53 42.68 -22.49
CA ILE A 424 15.64 43.34 -23.79
C ILE A 424 14.34 44.14 -24.10
N SER A 425 13.18 43.52 -23.86
CA SER A 425 11.86 44.19 -24.02
C SER A 425 11.74 45.44 -23.17
N ARG A 426 12.23 45.43 -21.94
CA ARG A 426 12.27 46.61 -21.04
C ARG A 426 13.25 47.68 -21.51
N LEU A 427 14.42 47.29 -22.07
CA LEU A 427 15.44 48.23 -22.52
C LEU A 427 15.05 48.92 -23.83
N ILE A 428 14.30 48.27 -24.72
CA ILE A 428 14.00 48.79 -26.07
C ILE A 428 12.55 49.29 -26.16
N GLY A 429 11.71 49.11 -25.11
CA GLY A 429 10.31 49.53 -25.09
C GLY A 429 9.38 48.77 -26.04
N ILE A 430 9.83 47.64 -26.62
CA ILE A 430 9.07 46.81 -27.57
C ILE A 430 8.64 45.51 -26.92
N LYS A 431 7.32 45.23 -26.94
CA LYS A 431 6.81 43.91 -26.50
C LYS A 431 7.18 42.81 -27.51
N VAL A 432 8.15 41.96 -27.16
CA VAL A 432 8.54 40.80 -27.96
C VAL A 432 7.63 39.58 -27.58
N LYS A 433 6.80 39.12 -28.53
CA LYS A 433 6.05 37.88 -28.41
C LYS A 433 6.86 36.78 -29.06
N VAL A 434 7.40 35.83 -28.26
CA VAL A 434 8.09 34.63 -28.77
C VAL A 434 7.09 33.47 -28.82
N GLY A 435 6.92 32.89 -29.99
CA GLY A 435 6.06 31.71 -30.17
C GLY A 435 6.68 30.47 -29.52
N ASN A 436 5.84 29.60 -28.93
CA ASN A 436 6.30 28.37 -28.25
C ASN A 436 7.04 27.39 -29.19
N ASN A 437 6.81 27.48 -30.50
CA ASN A 437 7.45 26.57 -31.49
C ASN A 437 8.88 27.01 -31.85
N ASP A 438 9.14 28.30 -32.02
CA ASP A 438 10.45 28.84 -32.34
C ASP A 438 11.47 28.55 -31.22
N LEU A 439 11.00 28.61 -29.98
CA LEU A 439 11.81 28.30 -28.81
C LEU A 439 12.17 26.80 -28.74
N LYS A 440 11.26 25.92 -29.16
CA LYS A 440 11.49 24.47 -29.19
C LYS A 440 12.50 24.09 -30.28
N GLU A 441 12.42 24.71 -31.46
CA GLU A 441 13.41 24.48 -32.55
C GLU A 441 14.80 24.96 -32.16
N PHE A 442 14.92 26.12 -31.54
CA PHE A 442 16.21 26.64 -31.05
C PHE A 442 16.84 25.72 -29.99
N ILE A 443 16.04 25.22 -29.05
CA ILE A 443 16.50 24.30 -28.00
C ILE A 443 16.93 22.95 -28.61
N ALA A 444 16.18 22.41 -29.56
CA ALA A 444 16.53 21.15 -30.23
C ALA A 444 17.84 21.26 -31.02
N HIS A 445 18.07 22.37 -31.70
CA HIS A 445 19.30 22.63 -32.45
C HIS A 445 20.54 22.78 -31.51
N ARG A 446 20.40 23.49 -30.41
CA ARG A 446 21.48 23.64 -29.39
C ARG A 446 21.86 22.32 -28.76
N TRP A 447 20.86 21.45 -28.46
CA TRP A 447 21.11 20.10 -27.96
C TRP A 447 21.80 19.20 -28.99
N TYR A 448 21.42 19.30 -30.25
CA TYR A 448 22.14 18.59 -31.33
C TYR A 448 23.62 18.99 -31.38
N CYS A 449 23.92 20.29 -31.34
CA CYS A 449 25.27 20.80 -31.27
C CYS A 449 26.05 20.33 -30.02
N PHE A 450 25.37 20.25 -28.85
CA PHE A 450 25.98 19.74 -27.61
C PHE A 450 26.34 18.25 -27.74
N MET A 451 25.42 17.44 -28.31
CA MET A 451 25.68 16.01 -28.51
C MET A 451 26.81 15.73 -29.51
N GLU A 452 27.04 16.61 -30.46
CA GLU A 452 28.17 16.50 -31.40
C GLU A 452 29.44 17.12 -30.88
N SER A 453 29.41 17.79 -29.73
CA SER A 453 30.58 18.45 -29.13
C SER A 453 31.70 17.47 -28.74
N ASP A 454 32.91 17.97 -28.70
CA ASP A 454 34.10 17.20 -28.26
C ASP A 454 34.03 16.79 -26.78
N PHE A 455 33.24 17.48 -25.98
CA PHE A 455 33.02 17.16 -24.57
C PHE A 455 32.42 15.75 -24.37
N LEU A 456 31.59 15.27 -25.33
CA LEU A 456 30.99 13.93 -25.28
C LEU A 456 31.80 12.88 -26.08
N LYS A 457 32.97 13.23 -26.60
CA LYS A 457 33.84 12.33 -27.37
C LYS A 457 34.06 10.96 -26.69
N PRO A 458 34.35 10.88 -25.38
CA PRO A 458 34.59 9.59 -24.72
C PRO A 458 33.34 8.68 -24.65
N LEU A 459 32.16 9.25 -24.82
CA LEU A 459 30.88 8.54 -24.74
C LEU A 459 30.32 8.16 -26.13
N LYS A 460 30.89 8.69 -27.22
CA LYS A 460 30.34 8.49 -28.58
C LYS A 460 30.31 7.02 -29.05
N SER A 461 31.19 6.17 -28.50
CA SER A 461 31.25 4.74 -28.79
C SER A 461 30.22 3.89 -27.96
N THR A 462 29.59 4.47 -26.96
CA THR A 462 28.67 3.73 -26.12
C THR A 462 27.30 3.52 -26.79
N LYS A 463 26.70 2.32 -26.60
CA LYS A 463 25.32 2.02 -27.04
C LYS A 463 24.30 3.06 -26.53
N LEU A 464 24.57 3.69 -25.41
CA LEU A 464 23.72 4.68 -24.76
C LEU A 464 23.72 6.00 -25.53
N TYR A 465 24.91 6.47 -25.95
CA TYR A 465 25.06 7.66 -26.78
C TYR A 465 24.37 7.46 -28.14
N GLN A 466 24.57 6.30 -28.78
CA GLN A 466 23.93 5.97 -30.06
C GLN A 466 22.40 5.94 -29.96
N LYS A 467 21.84 5.38 -28.89
CA LYS A 467 20.39 5.43 -28.64
C LYS A 467 19.87 6.85 -28.40
N GLY A 468 20.58 7.64 -27.63
CA GLY A 468 20.26 9.06 -27.40
C GLY A 468 20.28 9.86 -28.70
N LYS A 469 21.28 9.66 -29.57
CA LYS A 469 21.39 10.27 -30.88
C LYS A 469 20.22 9.89 -31.80
N ILE A 470 19.81 8.63 -31.83
CA ILE A 470 18.67 8.15 -32.65
C ILE A 470 17.36 8.80 -32.19
N ILE A 471 17.16 8.93 -30.87
CA ILE A 471 15.95 9.59 -30.32
C ILE A 471 15.93 11.07 -30.70
N LEU A 472 17.06 11.75 -30.62
CA LEU A 472 17.19 13.17 -31.00
C LEU A 472 16.99 13.39 -32.51
N LEU A 473 17.54 12.53 -33.36
CA LEU A 473 17.31 12.60 -34.79
C LEU A 473 15.85 12.34 -35.16
N LYS A 474 15.16 11.43 -34.48
CA LYS A 474 13.72 11.23 -34.63
C LYS A 474 12.90 12.44 -34.18
N LEU A 475 13.26 13.06 -33.07
CA LEU A 475 12.61 14.28 -32.62
C LEU A 475 12.84 15.43 -33.61
N TYR A 476 14.07 15.61 -34.08
CA TYR A 476 14.42 16.62 -35.10
C TYR A 476 13.65 16.39 -36.41
N SER A 477 13.51 15.15 -36.88
CA SER A 477 12.72 14.81 -38.09
C SER A 477 11.21 15.03 -37.93
N ILE A 478 10.68 14.86 -36.71
CA ILE A 478 9.25 15.13 -36.42
C ILE A 478 8.96 16.63 -36.47
N PHE A 479 9.91 17.45 -36.00
CA PHE A 479 9.78 18.92 -36.03
C PHE A 479 9.96 19.52 -37.42
N ASN A 480 10.79 18.91 -38.28
CA ASN A 480 11.02 19.40 -39.63
C ASN A 480 9.99 18.90 -40.68
N ARG A 481 9.21 17.86 -40.40
CA ARG A 481 8.13 17.38 -41.28
C ARG A 481 6.84 18.23 -41.34
N LYS A 482 6.81 19.36 -40.63
CA LYS A 482 5.68 20.31 -40.64
C LYS A 482 5.97 21.57 -41.48
N LYS A 483 6.94 21.53 -42.39
CA LYS A 483 7.25 22.65 -43.31
C LYS A 483 6.95 22.33 -44.76
N ASP A 484 6.27 21.21 -45.07
CA ASP A 484 5.70 20.92 -46.42
C ASP A 484 4.19 20.89 -46.34
#